data_39d87df95673432d40fdc74753d690a3
#
_entry.id   39d87df95673432d40fdc74753d690a3
#
_cell.length_a   1.000
_cell.length_b   1.000
_cell.length_c   1.000
_cell.angle_alpha   90.00
_cell.angle_beta   90.00
_cell.angle_gamma   90.00
#
_symmetry.space_group_name_H-M   'P 1'
#
loop_
_entity.id
_entity.type
_entity.pdbx_description
1 polymer ?
#
loop_
_entity_poly.entity_id
_entity_poly.type
_entity_poly.pdbx_seq_one_letter_code
_entity_poly.pdbx_strand_id
1 'polypeptide(L)'
;MPDKISSNFRGKQETVNETPLSTSLAYRAGLFVLFLSCALAIFLFGSNYYKAFPTNGNSIYTASLSAVFLIAAVLLRRSEKLVKYWQIAYAFFVASAVNLVSALFAGYNSTILGFFGVSMGTNQGLALAKLYDAVLVVITILVLVKLSGAALSALFLKKGNLKWGLGIGALALFNFLTSVLIFFGPGYNPPAKLGSAIGWGVVFAFSNGFLEELWFRGLFLKKLLPLIGVTGTVLLSSVWFASIHVLAVAYLPLTVIPIFLVNAFTLGLACGYLMLKTDSIWGAVMIHAAADLFLFIATLAIH
;
A
#
# COMPACT_ATOMS: atom_id res chain seq x y z
N MET A 1 49.59 17.65 23.62
CA MET A 1 49.48 17.26 22.24
C MET A 1 48.08 16.68 22.04
N PRO A 2 47.13 17.46 21.63
CA PRO A 2 45.87 16.95 21.07
C PRO A 2 45.91 17.08 19.55
N ASP A 3 45.01 16.48 18.85
CA ASP A 3 44.78 16.46 17.39
C ASP A 3 45.34 15.27 16.61
N LYS A 4 44.53 14.19 16.61
CA LYS A 4 44.51 13.21 15.52
C LYS A 4 43.32 12.23 15.62
N ILE A 5 42.10 12.69 15.87
CA ILE A 5 40.86 11.87 15.70
C ILE A 5 39.77 12.74 15.13
N SER A 6 39.91 13.23 13.88
CA SER A 6 38.79 13.89 13.20
C SER A 6 38.85 13.85 11.65
N SER A 7 39.41 12.82 11.04
CA SER A 7 39.54 12.79 9.57
C SER A 7 39.17 11.49 8.87
N ASN A 8 38.26 10.65 9.41
CA ASN A 8 37.91 9.40 8.72
C ASN A 8 36.40 9.08 8.66
N PHE A 9 35.54 10.11 8.60
CA PHE A 9 34.10 9.92 8.30
C PHE A 9 33.61 10.75 7.10
N ARG A 10 34.47 10.90 6.08
CA ARG A 10 34.01 11.27 4.73
C ARG A 10 34.03 10.02 3.85
N GLY A 11 33.14 9.08 4.14
CA GLY A 11 32.76 8.04 3.20
C GLY A 11 32.16 8.72 1.99
N LYS A 12 32.73 8.45 0.80
CA LYS A 12 32.26 8.85 -0.51
C LYS A 12 30.75 8.70 -0.63
N GLN A 13 30.00 9.78 -0.42
CA GLN A 13 28.77 9.97 -1.14
C GLN A 13 29.19 10.19 -2.60
N GLU A 14 29.06 9.16 -3.43
CA GLU A 14 28.91 9.34 -4.85
C GLU A 14 27.65 10.19 -5.02
N THR A 15 27.84 11.49 -5.10
CA THR A 15 26.84 12.41 -5.60
C THR A 15 26.67 12.05 -7.07
N VAL A 16 25.68 11.23 -7.36
CA VAL A 16 25.07 11.20 -8.67
C VAL A 16 24.51 12.62 -8.86
N ASN A 17 25.31 13.50 -9.41
CA ASN A 17 24.90 14.80 -9.95
C ASN A 17 24.05 14.53 -11.21
N GLU A 18 22.90 13.86 -11.05
CA GLU A 18 21.82 14.00 -12.01
C GLU A 18 21.27 15.41 -11.81
N THR A 19 21.73 16.35 -12.62
CA THR A 19 21.03 17.62 -12.86
C THR A 19 19.56 17.27 -13.08
N PRO A 20 18.63 17.69 -12.21
CA PRO A 20 17.22 17.43 -12.45
C PRO A 20 16.90 18.12 -13.77
N LEU A 21 16.56 17.34 -14.80
CA LEU A 21 15.93 17.85 -16.00
C LEU A 21 14.88 18.84 -15.51
N SER A 22 14.99 20.11 -15.89
CA SER A 22 14.01 21.16 -15.57
C SER A 22 12.74 20.85 -16.36
N THR A 23 12.08 19.76 -15.98
CA THR A 23 10.81 19.38 -16.56
C THR A 23 9.78 20.39 -16.11
N SER A 24 9.16 21.07 -17.09
CA SER A 24 8.16 22.09 -16.82
C SER A 24 7.08 21.55 -15.87
N LEU A 25 6.49 22.41 -15.06
CA LEU A 25 5.39 22.05 -14.17
C LEU A 25 4.26 21.36 -14.95
N ALA A 26 3.96 21.85 -16.16
CA ALA A 26 2.97 21.26 -17.05
C ALA A 26 3.29 19.80 -17.43
N TYR A 27 4.56 19.48 -17.67
CA TYR A 27 4.96 18.10 -17.96
C TYR A 27 4.75 17.17 -16.75
N ARG A 28 5.16 17.61 -15.54
CA ARG A 28 4.94 16.83 -14.31
C ARG A 28 3.45 16.66 -14.00
N ALA A 29 2.64 17.69 -14.24
CA ALA A 29 1.20 17.61 -14.10
C ALA A 29 0.58 16.60 -15.11
N GLY A 30 1.03 16.61 -16.36
CA GLY A 30 0.62 15.64 -17.36
C GLY A 30 0.95 14.20 -16.95
N LEU A 31 2.17 13.95 -16.44
CA LEU A 31 2.56 12.64 -15.92
C LEU A 31 1.74 12.25 -14.69
N PHE A 32 1.45 13.20 -13.80
CA PHE A 32 0.60 12.96 -12.62
C PHE A 32 -0.79 12.46 -13.06
N VAL A 33 -1.44 13.16 -13.98
CA VAL A 33 -2.76 12.78 -14.51
C VAL A 33 -2.70 11.42 -15.20
N LEU A 34 -1.69 11.17 -16.05
CA LEU A 34 -1.51 9.88 -16.72
C LEU A 34 -1.37 8.73 -15.72
N PHE A 35 -0.49 8.88 -14.73
CA PHE A 35 -0.25 7.83 -13.74
C PHE A 35 -1.45 7.63 -12.81
N LEU A 36 -2.17 8.70 -12.48
CA LEU A 36 -3.44 8.59 -11.75
C LEU A 36 -4.47 7.80 -12.55
N SER A 37 -4.63 8.08 -13.84
CA SER A 37 -5.55 7.34 -14.72
C SER A 37 -5.19 5.86 -14.80
N CYS A 38 -3.88 5.53 -14.94
CA CYS A 38 -3.40 4.15 -14.91
C CYS A 38 -3.71 3.47 -13.56
N ALA A 39 -3.49 4.17 -12.45
CA ALA A 39 -3.77 3.64 -11.12
C ALA A 39 -5.26 3.40 -10.90
N LEU A 40 -6.12 4.33 -11.31
CA LEU A 40 -7.59 4.16 -11.23
C LEU A 40 -8.07 2.99 -12.09
N ALA A 41 -7.51 2.82 -13.30
CA ALA A 41 -7.82 1.66 -14.15
C ALA A 41 -7.48 0.34 -13.43
N ILE A 42 -6.36 0.27 -12.72
CA ILE A 42 -5.93 -0.94 -12.02
C ILE A 42 -6.70 -1.11 -10.71
N PHE A 43 -6.67 -0.11 -9.84
CA PHE A 43 -7.10 -0.26 -8.46
C PHE A 43 -8.60 -0.04 -8.24
N LEU A 44 -9.23 0.80 -9.06
CA LEU A 44 -10.65 1.06 -8.98
C LEU A 44 -11.44 0.08 -9.86
N PHE A 45 -11.18 0.08 -11.16
CA PHE A 45 -11.93 -0.75 -12.10
C PHE A 45 -11.49 -2.21 -12.14
N GLY A 46 -10.21 -2.50 -11.84
CA GLY A 46 -9.68 -3.87 -11.73
C GLY A 46 -9.85 -4.50 -10.36
N SER A 47 -10.43 -3.79 -9.39
CA SER A 47 -10.63 -4.29 -8.03
C SER A 47 -11.60 -5.48 -7.99
N ASN A 48 -11.27 -6.49 -7.18
CA ASN A 48 -12.17 -7.61 -6.90
C ASN A 48 -13.29 -7.22 -5.92
N TYR A 49 -13.17 -6.10 -5.20
CA TYR A 49 -14.20 -5.57 -4.29
C TYR A 49 -15.33 -4.88 -5.05
N TYR A 50 -15.01 -4.23 -6.16
CA TYR A 50 -15.99 -3.61 -7.04
C TYR A 50 -16.06 -4.38 -8.35
N LYS A 51 -17.10 -5.15 -8.53
CA LYS A 51 -17.34 -5.87 -9.77
C LYS A 51 -17.90 -4.93 -10.81
N ALA A 52 -17.04 -4.06 -11.37
CA ALA A 52 -17.40 -3.18 -12.49
C ALA A 52 -17.87 -3.99 -13.72
N PHE A 53 -17.44 -5.25 -13.80
CA PHE A 53 -17.77 -6.17 -14.87
C PHE A 53 -18.39 -7.45 -14.31
N PRO A 54 -19.20 -8.21 -15.09
CA PRO A 54 -19.64 -9.56 -14.73
C PRO A 54 -18.44 -10.45 -14.38
N THR A 55 -18.67 -11.51 -13.61
CA THR A 55 -17.60 -12.32 -12.97
C THR A 55 -16.46 -12.72 -13.93
N ASN A 56 -16.78 -13.17 -15.16
CA ASN A 56 -15.76 -13.49 -16.17
C ASN A 56 -15.13 -12.23 -16.79
N GLY A 57 -15.86 -11.14 -16.87
CA GLY A 57 -15.39 -9.87 -17.41
C GLY A 57 -14.28 -9.23 -16.59
N ASN A 58 -14.32 -9.37 -15.26
CA ASN A 58 -13.27 -8.83 -14.39
C ASN A 58 -11.92 -9.52 -14.61
N SER A 59 -11.90 -10.85 -14.76
CA SER A 59 -10.68 -11.61 -15.06
C SER A 59 -10.12 -11.27 -16.44
N ILE A 60 -11.00 -11.13 -17.45
CA ILE A 60 -10.60 -10.71 -18.81
C ILE A 60 -10.03 -9.29 -18.76
N TYR A 61 -10.69 -8.36 -18.08
CA TYR A 61 -10.22 -6.99 -17.93
C TYR A 61 -8.83 -6.92 -17.28
N THR A 62 -8.65 -7.56 -16.14
CA THR A 62 -7.37 -7.54 -15.41
C THR A 62 -6.25 -8.25 -16.18
N ALA A 63 -6.56 -9.34 -16.90
CA ALA A 63 -5.61 -10.01 -17.77
C ALA A 63 -5.21 -9.11 -18.97
N SER A 64 -6.16 -8.47 -19.62
CA SER A 64 -5.91 -7.54 -20.72
C SER A 64 -5.07 -6.35 -20.26
N LEU A 65 -5.42 -5.78 -19.10
CA LEU A 65 -4.70 -4.66 -18.54
C LEU A 65 -3.26 -5.04 -18.17
N SER A 66 -3.05 -6.23 -17.60
CA SER A 66 -1.73 -6.77 -17.30
C SER A 66 -0.90 -6.96 -18.58
N ALA A 67 -1.51 -7.50 -19.65
CA ALA A 67 -0.83 -7.65 -20.94
C ALA A 67 -0.44 -6.30 -21.54
N VAL A 68 -1.31 -5.30 -21.50
CA VAL A 68 -1.04 -3.94 -22.01
C VAL A 68 0.14 -3.32 -21.25
N PHE A 69 0.17 -3.37 -19.93
CA PHE A 69 1.27 -2.78 -19.17
C PHE A 69 2.58 -3.55 -19.33
N LEU A 70 2.54 -4.89 -19.49
CA LEU A 70 3.72 -5.68 -19.78
C LEU A 70 4.32 -5.32 -21.14
N ILE A 71 3.47 -5.27 -22.17
CA ILE A 71 3.88 -4.86 -23.53
C ILE A 71 4.47 -3.45 -23.48
N ALA A 72 3.78 -2.49 -22.83
CA ALA A 72 4.28 -1.14 -22.65
C ALA A 72 5.66 -1.12 -21.96
N ALA A 73 5.83 -1.86 -20.87
CA ALA A 73 7.12 -1.95 -20.17
C ALA A 73 8.24 -2.49 -21.06
N VAL A 74 7.97 -3.53 -21.88
CA VAL A 74 8.93 -4.12 -22.81
C VAL A 74 9.28 -3.13 -23.92
N LEU A 75 8.31 -2.46 -24.53
CA LEU A 75 8.53 -1.48 -25.59
C LEU A 75 9.30 -0.27 -25.08
N LEU A 76 8.91 0.27 -23.91
CA LEU A 76 9.61 1.40 -23.28
C LEU A 76 11.05 1.05 -22.92
N ARG A 77 11.32 -0.19 -22.47
CA ARG A 77 12.68 -0.63 -22.14
C ARG A 77 13.60 -0.69 -23.37
N ARG A 78 13.03 -0.97 -24.56
CA ARG A 78 13.78 -1.03 -25.82
C ARG A 78 14.03 0.33 -26.47
N SER A 79 13.32 1.38 -26.04
CA SER A 79 13.42 2.71 -26.62
C SER A 79 14.42 3.57 -25.84
N GLU A 80 15.51 3.99 -26.47
CA GLU A 80 16.51 4.87 -25.85
C GLU A 80 15.90 6.16 -25.29
N LYS A 81 14.89 6.72 -25.96
CA LYS A 81 14.23 7.98 -25.56
C LYS A 81 13.25 7.79 -24.39
N LEU A 82 12.65 6.61 -24.27
CA LEU A 82 11.55 6.34 -23.34
C LEU A 82 11.93 5.37 -22.22
N VAL A 83 13.17 4.88 -22.20
CA VAL A 83 13.65 3.90 -21.22
C VAL A 83 13.42 4.33 -19.76
N LYS A 84 13.44 5.63 -19.46
CA LYS A 84 13.19 6.15 -18.10
C LYS A 84 11.79 5.82 -17.56
N TYR A 85 10.82 5.42 -18.41
CA TYR A 85 9.45 5.09 -18.00
C TYR A 85 9.18 3.59 -17.85
N TRP A 86 10.10 2.71 -18.30
CA TRP A 86 9.81 1.28 -18.29
C TRP A 86 9.55 0.72 -16.90
N GLN A 87 10.25 1.25 -15.88
CA GLN A 87 10.10 0.76 -14.51
C GLN A 87 8.73 1.10 -13.92
N ILE A 88 8.17 2.27 -14.23
CA ILE A 88 6.82 2.63 -13.80
C ILE A 88 5.75 1.82 -14.56
N ALA A 89 5.92 1.60 -15.86
CA ALA A 89 5.03 0.74 -16.63
C ALA A 89 5.08 -0.71 -16.11
N TYR A 90 6.26 -1.22 -15.76
CA TYR A 90 6.42 -2.54 -15.15
C TYR A 90 5.77 -2.60 -13.76
N ALA A 91 5.82 -1.53 -12.96
CA ALA A 91 5.11 -1.47 -11.68
C ALA A 91 3.59 -1.53 -11.87
N PHE A 92 3.05 -0.87 -12.88
CA PHE A 92 1.63 -0.99 -13.23
C PHE A 92 1.28 -2.41 -13.72
N PHE A 93 2.16 -3.06 -14.49
CA PHE A 93 2.00 -4.48 -14.83
C PHE A 93 1.92 -5.34 -13.56
N VAL A 94 2.87 -5.20 -12.63
CA VAL A 94 2.88 -5.98 -11.38
C VAL A 94 1.59 -5.74 -10.58
N ALA A 95 1.17 -4.48 -10.45
CA ALA A 95 -0.05 -4.14 -9.72
C ALA A 95 -1.32 -4.74 -10.36
N SER A 96 -1.39 -4.73 -11.69
CA SER A 96 -2.51 -5.34 -12.44
C SER A 96 -2.48 -6.88 -12.36
N ALA A 97 -1.30 -7.49 -12.42
CA ALA A 97 -1.13 -8.93 -12.27
C ALA A 97 -1.53 -9.42 -10.87
N VAL A 98 -1.31 -8.61 -9.83
CA VAL A 98 -1.83 -8.88 -8.47
C VAL A 98 -3.36 -8.99 -8.49
N ASN A 99 -4.06 -8.05 -9.13
CA ASN A 99 -5.52 -8.13 -9.25
C ASN A 99 -5.98 -9.39 -10.01
N LEU A 100 -5.27 -9.76 -11.08
CA LEU A 100 -5.56 -10.97 -11.83
C LEU A 100 -5.39 -12.23 -10.97
N VAL A 101 -4.26 -12.35 -10.26
CA VAL A 101 -4.00 -13.48 -9.35
C VAL A 101 -5.05 -13.53 -8.25
N SER A 102 -5.36 -12.39 -7.63
CA SER A 102 -6.40 -12.32 -6.61
C SER A 102 -7.77 -12.73 -7.16
N ALA A 103 -8.12 -12.35 -8.41
CA ALA A 103 -9.38 -12.76 -9.04
C ALA A 103 -9.44 -14.28 -9.29
N LEU A 104 -8.34 -14.86 -9.75
CA LEU A 104 -8.25 -16.29 -10.03
C LEU A 104 -8.33 -17.16 -8.76
N PHE A 105 -7.82 -16.65 -7.65
CA PHE A 105 -7.71 -17.37 -6.38
C PHE A 105 -8.75 -16.96 -5.33
N ALA A 106 -9.63 -15.97 -5.62
CA ALA A 106 -10.65 -15.49 -4.67
C ALA A 106 -11.58 -16.60 -4.14
N GLY A 107 -11.91 -17.59 -4.97
CA GLY A 107 -12.77 -18.72 -4.60
C GLY A 107 -12.19 -19.63 -3.51
N TYR A 108 -10.86 -19.68 -3.38
CA TYR A 108 -10.20 -20.56 -2.41
C TYR A 108 -10.24 -20.03 -0.98
N ASN A 109 -10.60 -18.76 -0.78
CA ASN A 109 -10.70 -18.17 0.55
C ASN A 109 -11.72 -18.93 1.42
N SER A 110 -12.91 -19.19 0.91
CA SER A 110 -13.95 -19.97 1.62
C SER A 110 -13.50 -21.40 1.93
N THR A 111 -12.77 -22.03 1.03
CA THR A 111 -12.23 -23.40 1.24
C THR A 111 -11.22 -23.41 2.40
N ILE A 112 -10.32 -22.41 2.43
CA ILE A 112 -9.31 -22.29 3.48
C ILE A 112 -9.98 -22.01 4.83
N LEU A 113 -10.93 -21.09 4.88
CA LEU A 113 -11.69 -20.81 6.11
C LEU A 113 -12.45 -22.04 6.60
N GLY A 114 -13.06 -22.79 5.67
CA GLY A 114 -13.74 -24.06 5.99
C GLY A 114 -12.79 -25.10 6.57
N PHE A 115 -11.55 -25.20 6.09
CA PHE A 115 -10.53 -26.09 6.66
C PHE A 115 -10.22 -25.76 8.13
N PHE A 116 -10.25 -24.47 8.50
CA PHE A 116 -10.07 -24.03 9.88
C PHE A 116 -11.37 -24.04 10.71
N GLY A 117 -12.50 -24.45 10.13
CA GLY A 117 -13.80 -24.42 10.80
C GLY A 117 -14.31 -23.01 11.13
N VAL A 118 -13.92 -22.01 10.35
CA VAL A 118 -14.18 -20.58 10.62
C VAL A 118 -15.01 -19.96 9.51
N SER A 119 -15.93 -19.06 9.84
CA SER A 119 -16.74 -18.32 8.87
C SER A 119 -16.25 -16.87 8.70
N MET A 120 -16.47 -16.29 7.52
CA MET A 120 -16.16 -14.88 7.22
C MET A 120 -16.83 -13.87 8.16
N GLY A 121 -17.98 -14.22 8.76
CA GLY A 121 -18.70 -13.35 9.69
C GLY A 121 -18.07 -13.26 11.09
N THR A 122 -16.93 -13.91 11.32
CA THR A 122 -16.20 -13.86 12.59
C THR A 122 -14.92 -13.03 12.47
N ASN A 123 -14.45 -12.47 13.60
CA ASN A 123 -13.19 -11.76 13.67
C ASN A 123 -12.00 -12.60 13.19
N GLN A 124 -12.01 -13.88 13.58
CA GLN A 124 -11.03 -14.85 13.14
C GLN A 124 -11.09 -15.05 11.62
N GLY A 125 -12.29 -15.21 11.07
CA GLY A 125 -12.49 -15.39 9.64
C GLY A 125 -12.04 -14.18 8.82
N LEU A 126 -12.39 -12.97 9.24
CA LEU A 126 -11.92 -11.74 8.62
C LEU A 126 -10.39 -11.63 8.64
N ALA A 127 -9.76 -11.93 9.77
CA ALA A 127 -8.31 -11.88 9.90
C ALA A 127 -7.59 -12.92 9.02
N LEU A 128 -8.09 -14.16 9.00
CA LEU A 128 -7.53 -15.23 8.15
C LEU A 128 -7.74 -14.94 6.66
N ALA A 129 -8.91 -14.42 6.28
CA ALA A 129 -9.18 -14.01 4.91
C ALA A 129 -8.20 -12.90 4.45
N LYS A 130 -7.98 -11.90 5.31
CA LYS A 130 -7.02 -10.83 5.01
C LYS A 130 -5.58 -11.33 4.95
N LEU A 131 -5.20 -12.26 5.83
CA LEU A 131 -3.89 -12.91 5.78
C LEU A 131 -3.69 -13.69 4.48
N TYR A 132 -4.73 -14.41 4.02
CA TYR A 132 -4.70 -15.09 2.72
C TYR A 132 -4.49 -14.11 1.56
N ASP A 133 -5.26 -13.01 1.53
CA ASP A 133 -5.09 -11.96 0.52
C ASP A 133 -3.67 -11.38 0.56
N ALA A 134 -3.14 -11.13 1.77
CA ALA A 134 -1.79 -10.61 1.94
C ALA A 134 -0.73 -11.57 1.38
N VAL A 135 -0.87 -12.85 1.61
CA VAL A 135 0.05 -13.88 1.07
C VAL A 135 0.03 -13.87 -0.45
N LEU A 136 -1.15 -13.85 -1.08
CA LEU A 136 -1.28 -13.82 -2.53
C LEU A 136 -0.62 -12.56 -3.13
N VAL A 137 -0.96 -11.39 -2.59
CA VAL A 137 -0.45 -10.10 -3.07
C VAL A 137 1.06 -10.02 -2.90
N VAL A 138 1.56 -10.32 -1.71
CA VAL A 138 2.98 -10.19 -1.37
C VAL A 138 3.82 -11.15 -2.21
N ILE A 139 3.43 -12.42 -2.31
CA ILE A 139 4.17 -13.41 -3.12
C ILE A 139 4.18 -12.97 -4.59
N THR A 140 3.06 -12.55 -5.15
CA THR A 140 2.98 -12.09 -6.54
C THR A 140 3.93 -10.92 -6.80
N ILE A 141 3.91 -9.91 -5.92
CA ILE A 141 4.81 -8.75 -6.04
C ILE A 141 6.27 -9.17 -5.96
N LEU A 142 6.64 -9.97 -4.95
CA LEU A 142 8.03 -10.38 -4.74
C LEU A 142 8.57 -11.21 -5.91
N VAL A 143 7.77 -12.16 -6.42
CA VAL A 143 8.15 -12.98 -7.57
C VAL A 143 8.36 -12.11 -8.80
N LEU A 144 7.39 -11.30 -9.18
CA LEU A 144 7.46 -10.48 -10.39
C LEU A 144 8.59 -9.43 -10.31
N VAL A 145 8.78 -8.80 -9.13
CA VAL A 145 9.90 -7.85 -8.95
C VAL A 145 11.25 -8.55 -9.04
N LYS A 146 11.37 -9.76 -8.48
CA LYS A 146 12.61 -10.56 -8.62
C LYS A 146 12.86 -10.96 -10.07
N LEU A 147 11.84 -11.37 -10.81
CA LEU A 147 11.95 -11.71 -12.23
C LEU A 147 12.40 -10.52 -13.09
N SER A 148 12.10 -9.28 -12.69
CA SER A 148 12.61 -8.09 -13.38
C SER A 148 14.10 -7.82 -13.13
N GLY A 149 14.74 -8.56 -12.21
CA GLY A 149 16.10 -8.33 -11.75
C GLY A 149 16.26 -7.28 -10.67
N ALA A 150 15.14 -6.69 -10.17
CA ALA A 150 15.21 -5.67 -9.15
C ALA A 150 15.47 -6.25 -7.75
N ALA A 151 16.22 -5.50 -6.94
CA ALA A 151 16.45 -5.84 -5.54
C ALA A 151 15.21 -5.53 -4.68
N LEU A 152 15.03 -6.25 -3.57
CA LEU A 152 13.94 -6.01 -2.63
C LEU A 152 14.00 -4.61 -2.00
N SER A 153 15.17 -4.00 -1.93
CA SER A 153 15.34 -2.61 -1.51
C SER A 153 14.63 -1.60 -2.42
N ALA A 154 14.33 -1.96 -3.68
CA ALA A 154 13.49 -1.16 -4.57
C ALA A 154 12.02 -1.10 -4.12
N LEU A 155 11.61 -2.00 -3.23
CA LEU A 155 10.30 -2.05 -2.58
C LEU A 155 10.33 -1.51 -1.14
N PHE A 156 11.38 -0.83 -0.71
CA PHE A 156 11.62 -0.43 0.69
C PHE A 156 11.72 -1.60 1.68
N LEU A 157 11.84 -2.84 1.20
CA LEU A 157 12.04 -4.04 2.02
C LEU A 157 13.51 -4.12 2.47
N LYS A 158 13.86 -3.19 3.33
CA LYS A 158 15.18 -3.09 3.95
C LYS A 158 15.07 -2.41 5.31
N LYS A 159 16.15 -2.49 6.10
CA LYS A 159 16.18 -1.90 7.44
C LYS A 159 15.96 -0.38 7.41
N GLY A 160 16.64 0.33 6.50
CA GLY A 160 16.58 1.79 6.43
C GLY A 160 16.84 2.45 7.79
N ASN A 161 16.18 3.58 8.04
CA ASN A 161 16.17 4.20 9.37
C ASN A 161 15.05 3.63 10.26
N LEU A 162 15.24 2.37 10.67
CA LEU A 162 14.24 1.60 11.39
C LEU A 162 13.86 2.25 12.74
N LYS A 163 14.82 2.86 13.44
CA LYS A 163 14.56 3.51 14.73
C LYS A 163 13.52 4.63 14.60
N TRP A 164 13.68 5.49 13.61
CA TRP A 164 12.71 6.56 13.32
C TRP A 164 11.37 6.00 12.84
N GLY A 165 11.41 5.04 11.93
CA GLY A 165 10.19 4.43 11.41
C GLY A 165 9.36 3.76 12.50
N LEU A 166 9.97 2.91 13.31
CA LEU A 166 9.29 2.22 14.41
C LEU A 166 8.87 3.19 15.52
N GLY A 167 9.69 4.22 15.84
CA GLY A 167 9.34 5.22 16.85
C GLY A 167 8.07 5.99 16.47
N ILE A 168 7.97 6.47 15.22
CA ILE A 168 6.77 7.16 14.72
C ILE A 168 5.60 6.19 14.63
N GLY A 169 5.82 4.95 14.19
CA GLY A 169 4.79 3.92 14.13
C GLY A 169 4.23 3.59 15.52
N ALA A 170 5.08 3.47 16.54
CA ALA A 170 4.67 3.23 17.93
C ALA A 170 3.85 4.42 18.49
N LEU A 171 4.27 5.66 18.20
CA LEU A 171 3.48 6.85 18.58
C LEU A 171 2.10 6.85 17.91
N ALA A 172 2.01 6.47 16.63
CA ALA A 172 0.74 6.35 15.94
C ALA A 172 -0.15 5.27 16.57
N LEU A 173 0.41 4.09 16.86
CA LEU A 173 -0.29 3.00 17.55
C LEU A 173 -0.84 3.47 18.90
N PHE A 174 0.00 4.15 19.71
CA PHE A 174 -0.44 4.70 20.98
C PHE A 174 -1.57 5.73 20.81
N ASN A 175 -1.46 6.63 19.84
CA ASN A 175 -2.50 7.62 19.54
C ASN A 175 -3.82 6.97 19.11
N PHE A 176 -3.78 5.98 18.23
CA PHE A 176 -4.99 5.27 17.81
C PHE A 176 -5.61 4.46 18.94
N LEU A 177 -4.81 3.79 19.79
CA LEU A 177 -5.31 3.07 20.96
C LEU A 177 -5.94 4.02 21.99
N THR A 178 -5.32 5.16 22.27
CA THR A 178 -5.91 6.16 23.18
C THR A 178 -7.17 6.77 22.60
N SER A 179 -7.25 6.96 21.30
CA SER A 179 -8.48 7.42 20.62
C SER A 179 -9.65 6.45 20.81
N VAL A 180 -9.40 5.11 20.72
CA VAL A 180 -10.41 4.09 21.04
C VAL A 180 -10.94 4.29 22.46
N LEU A 181 -10.06 4.47 23.44
CA LEU A 181 -10.45 4.64 24.84
C LEU A 181 -11.23 5.94 25.07
N ILE A 182 -10.88 7.01 24.37
CA ILE A 182 -11.58 8.31 24.49
C ILE A 182 -12.97 8.26 23.83
N PHE A 183 -13.07 7.74 22.62
CA PHE A 183 -14.33 7.73 21.87
C PHE A 183 -15.32 6.69 22.37
N PHE A 184 -14.84 5.56 22.89
CA PHE A 184 -15.68 4.46 23.34
C PHE A 184 -15.63 4.24 24.86
N GLY A 185 -14.74 4.95 25.61
CA GLY A 185 -14.45 4.70 27.03
C GLY A 185 -15.62 4.77 28.00
N PRO A 186 -16.36 5.88 28.13
CA PRO A 186 -17.31 6.05 29.25
C PRO A 186 -18.63 5.26 29.17
N GLY A 187 -18.89 4.54 28.12
CA GLY A 187 -20.05 3.64 27.94
C GLY A 187 -19.70 2.38 27.18
N TYR A 188 -18.42 2.19 26.93
CA TYR A 188 -17.94 1.04 26.18
C TYR A 188 -17.95 -0.20 27.06
N ASN A 189 -18.91 -1.09 26.82
CA ASN A 189 -18.85 -2.44 27.33
C ASN A 189 -17.99 -3.28 26.37
N PRO A 190 -16.74 -3.58 26.73
CA PRO A 190 -15.91 -4.40 25.87
C PRO A 190 -16.61 -5.75 25.67
N PRO A 191 -16.66 -6.29 24.44
CA PRO A 191 -17.22 -7.61 24.21
C PRO A 191 -16.53 -8.63 25.11
N ALA A 192 -17.27 -9.60 25.63
CA ALA A 192 -16.77 -10.63 26.56
C ALA A 192 -15.52 -11.39 26.02
N LYS A 193 -15.21 -11.25 24.74
CA LYS A 193 -14.07 -11.85 24.03
C LYS A 193 -13.06 -10.82 23.53
N LEU A 194 -12.94 -9.64 24.17
CA LEU A 194 -12.09 -8.55 23.72
C LEU A 194 -10.63 -8.99 23.47
N GLY A 195 -10.04 -9.82 24.35
CA GLY A 195 -8.68 -10.31 24.18
C GLY A 195 -8.48 -11.11 22.89
N SER A 196 -9.43 -12.00 22.56
CA SER A 196 -9.41 -12.73 21.29
C SER A 196 -9.63 -11.81 20.09
N ALA A 197 -10.52 -10.83 20.23
CA ALA A 197 -10.80 -9.85 19.18
C ALA A 197 -9.58 -8.97 18.89
N ILE A 198 -8.85 -8.51 19.90
CA ILE A 198 -7.59 -7.77 19.73
C ILE A 198 -6.54 -8.65 19.03
N GLY A 199 -6.38 -9.91 19.44
CA GLY A 199 -5.43 -10.84 18.81
C GLY A 199 -5.67 -10.99 17.30
N TRP A 200 -6.92 -11.26 16.91
CA TRP A 200 -7.29 -11.35 15.49
C TRP A 200 -7.25 -10.00 14.78
N GLY A 201 -7.58 -8.91 15.47
CA GLY A 201 -7.43 -7.56 14.97
C GLY A 201 -5.97 -7.22 14.62
N VAL A 202 -5.01 -7.64 15.44
CA VAL A 202 -3.57 -7.49 15.14
C VAL A 202 -3.19 -8.28 13.89
N VAL A 203 -3.65 -9.53 13.74
CA VAL A 203 -3.40 -10.33 12.53
C VAL A 203 -3.97 -9.63 11.30
N PHE A 204 -5.23 -9.16 11.38
CA PHE A 204 -5.87 -8.41 10.30
C PHE A 204 -5.07 -7.16 9.93
N ALA A 205 -4.78 -6.31 10.93
CA ALA A 205 -4.17 -5.00 10.75
C ALA A 205 -2.75 -5.08 10.15
N PHE A 206 -1.92 -5.99 10.65
CA PHE A 206 -0.57 -6.16 10.08
C PHE A 206 -0.59 -6.80 8.69
N SER A 207 -1.50 -7.75 8.45
CA SER A 207 -1.67 -8.35 7.12
C SER A 207 -2.11 -7.30 6.11
N ASN A 208 -3.12 -6.49 6.44
CA ASN A 208 -3.63 -5.44 5.57
C ASN A 208 -2.61 -4.32 5.38
N GLY A 209 -2.07 -3.77 6.46
CA GLY A 209 -1.10 -2.69 6.40
C GLY A 209 0.15 -3.07 5.61
N PHE A 210 0.68 -4.29 5.76
CA PHE A 210 1.85 -4.73 4.99
C PHE A 210 1.52 -4.92 3.51
N LEU A 211 0.42 -5.61 3.19
CA LEU A 211 0.01 -5.81 1.80
C LEU A 211 -0.23 -4.47 1.09
N GLU A 212 -0.94 -3.54 1.73
CA GLU A 212 -1.32 -2.28 1.10
C GLU A 212 -0.13 -1.33 0.96
N GLU A 213 0.74 -1.22 1.98
CA GLU A 213 1.94 -0.41 1.87
C GLU A 213 2.91 -0.94 0.80
N LEU A 214 3.04 -2.26 0.68
CA LEU A 214 3.86 -2.87 -0.36
C LEU A 214 3.27 -2.62 -1.76
N TRP A 215 1.97 -2.79 -1.92
CA TRP A 215 1.29 -2.71 -3.21
C TRP A 215 1.13 -1.29 -3.70
N PHE A 216 0.66 -0.37 -2.83
CA PHE A 216 0.38 1.01 -3.23
C PHE A 216 1.60 1.93 -3.19
N ARG A 217 2.58 1.64 -2.36
CA ARG A 217 3.75 2.53 -2.15
C ARG A 217 5.07 1.84 -2.45
N GLY A 218 5.28 0.64 -1.96
CA GLY A 218 6.49 -0.13 -2.21
C GLY A 218 6.82 -0.27 -3.70
N LEU A 219 5.81 -0.61 -4.51
CA LEU A 219 5.96 -0.74 -5.96
C LEU A 219 6.28 0.58 -6.66
N PHE A 220 5.79 1.71 -6.17
CA PHE A 220 5.69 2.92 -6.98
C PHE A 220 6.58 4.07 -6.55
N LEU A 221 6.76 4.35 -5.25
CA LEU A 221 7.37 5.60 -4.78
C LEU A 221 8.75 5.86 -5.40
N LYS A 222 9.65 4.87 -5.41
CA LYS A 222 11.01 5.04 -5.98
C LYS A 222 11.01 5.24 -7.49
N LYS A 223 9.98 4.77 -8.18
CA LYS A 223 9.86 4.86 -9.63
C LYS A 223 9.20 6.16 -10.08
N LEU A 224 8.31 6.71 -9.24
CA LEU A 224 7.66 7.99 -9.47
C LEU A 224 8.57 9.18 -9.12
N LEU A 225 9.40 9.02 -8.09
CA LEU A 225 10.26 10.08 -7.54
C LEU A 225 11.07 10.83 -8.61
N PRO A 226 11.81 10.17 -9.53
CA PRO A 226 12.56 10.84 -10.57
C PRO A 226 11.69 11.50 -11.64
N LEU A 227 10.43 11.11 -11.77
CA LEU A 227 9.52 11.57 -12.83
C LEU A 227 8.71 12.80 -12.41
N ILE A 228 8.16 12.81 -11.20
CA ILE A 228 7.23 13.85 -10.71
C ILE A 228 7.67 14.50 -9.39
N GLY A 229 8.85 14.15 -8.87
CA GLY A 229 9.43 14.71 -7.64
C GLY A 229 8.74 14.18 -6.37
N VAL A 230 9.25 14.58 -5.19
CA VAL A 230 8.79 14.09 -3.88
C VAL A 230 7.32 14.42 -3.66
N THR A 231 6.95 15.68 -3.79
CA THR A 231 5.56 16.14 -3.54
C THR A 231 4.58 15.45 -4.47
N GLY A 232 4.87 15.43 -5.78
CA GLY A 232 4.01 14.75 -6.76
C GLY A 232 3.86 13.25 -6.46
N THR A 233 4.93 12.59 -6.08
CA THR A 233 4.94 11.16 -5.75
C THR A 233 4.08 10.83 -4.53
N VAL A 234 4.24 11.59 -3.44
CA VAL A 234 3.47 11.37 -2.21
C VAL A 234 2.00 11.72 -2.43
N LEU A 235 1.71 12.86 -3.05
CA LEU A 235 0.32 13.24 -3.38
C LEU A 235 -0.36 12.22 -4.28
N LEU A 236 0.29 11.78 -5.36
CA LEU A 236 -0.28 10.82 -6.29
C LEU A 236 -0.63 9.51 -5.59
N SER A 237 0.32 8.94 -4.82
CA SER A 237 0.08 7.69 -4.09
C SER A 237 -1.03 7.81 -3.05
N SER A 238 -1.21 8.99 -2.45
CA SER A 238 -2.26 9.24 -1.46
C SER A 238 -3.64 9.43 -2.11
N VAL A 239 -3.68 10.12 -3.26
CA VAL A 239 -4.93 10.32 -4.01
C VAL A 239 -5.49 8.98 -4.50
N TRP A 240 -4.67 8.15 -5.16
CA TRP A 240 -5.19 6.86 -5.63
C TRP A 240 -5.56 5.94 -4.47
N PHE A 241 -4.79 5.95 -3.38
CA PHE A 241 -5.10 5.18 -2.17
C PHE A 241 -6.45 5.58 -1.57
N ALA A 242 -6.71 6.88 -1.40
CA ALA A 242 -8.00 7.37 -0.93
C ALA A 242 -9.12 7.02 -1.91
N SER A 243 -8.88 7.14 -3.23
CA SER A 243 -9.89 6.88 -4.25
C SER A 243 -10.42 5.45 -4.23
N ILE A 244 -9.57 4.45 -4.00
CA ILE A 244 -10.03 3.05 -3.93
C ILE A 244 -10.81 2.76 -2.65
N HIS A 245 -10.57 3.51 -1.58
CA HIS A 245 -11.31 3.36 -0.34
C HIS A 245 -12.78 3.78 -0.45
N VAL A 246 -13.16 4.53 -1.50
CA VAL A 246 -14.58 4.75 -1.83
C VAL A 246 -15.34 3.42 -1.93
N LEU A 247 -14.71 2.40 -2.51
CA LEU A 247 -15.32 1.08 -2.68
C LEU A 247 -15.47 0.32 -1.37
N ALA A 248 -14.49 0.48 -0.46
CA ALA A 248 -14.52 -0.18 0.84
C ALA A 248 -15.58 0.42 1.78
N VAL A 249 -16.00 1.67 1.55
CA VAL A 249 -16.92 2.40 2.43
C VAL A 249 -18.25 2.74 1.75
N ALA A 250 -18.52 2.21 0.58
CA ALA A 250 -19.74 2.49 -0.17
C ALA A 250 -21.03 2.08 0.57
N TYR A 251 -20.93 1.22 1.58
CA TYR A 251 -22.02 0.83 2.46
C TYR A 251 -22.26 1.80 3.64
N LEU A 252 -21.36 2.74 3.89
CA LEU A 252 -21.47 3.71 4.95
C LEU A 252 -22.42 4.86 4.56
N PRO A 253 -23.00 5.59 5.55
CA PRO A 253 -23.76 6.78 5.28
C PRO A 253 -22.95 7.81 4.50
N LEU A 254 -23.59 8.48 3.53
CA LEU A 254 -22.95 9.49 2.68
C LEU A 254 -22.23 10.59 3.46
N THR A 255 -22.69 10.91 4.68
CA THR A 255 -22.06 11.90 5.56
C THR A 255 -20.71 11.43 6.14
N VAL A 256 -20.49 10.13 6.25
CA VAL A 256 -19.27 9.53 6.83
C VAL A 256 -18.19 9.34 5.75
N ILE A 257 -18.60 9.07 4.51
CA ILE A 257 -17.67 8.77 3.40
C ILE A 257 -16.59 9.84 3.22
N PRO A 258 -16.90 11.17 3.16
CA PRO A 258 -15.88 12.20 2.99
C PRO A 258 -14.85 12.20 4.12
N ILE A 259 -15.30 12.03 5.37
CA ILE A 259 -14.40 12.00 6.55
C ILE A 259 -13.46 10.80 6.43
N PHE A 260 -13.98 9.64 6.06
CA PHE A 260 -13.16 8.44 5.86
C PHE A 260 -12.12 8.63 4.75
N LEU A 261 -12.51 9.22 3.63
CA LEU A 261 -11.59 9.47 2.50
C LEU A 261 -10.50 10.48 2.86
N VAL A 262 -10.82 11.52 3.62
CA VAL A 262 -9.82 12.47 4.15
C VAL A 262 -8.83 11.74 5.08
N ASN A 263 -9.31 10.85 5.94
CA ASN A 263 -8.45 10.04 6.79
C ASN A 263 -7.55 9.09 5.97
N ALA A 264 -8.11 8.39 4.98
CA ALA A 264 -7.34 7.54 4.08
C ALA A 264 -6.28 8.34 3.30
N PHE A 265 -6.62 9.53 2.80
CA PHE A 265 -5.68 10.42 2.14
C PHE A 265 -4.56 10.88 3.08
N THR A 266 -4.89 11.27 4.31
CA THR A 266 -3.93 11.72 5.32
C THR A 266 -3.00 10.58 5.74
N LEU A 267 -3.55 9.37 5.94
CA LEU A 267 -2.76 8.15 6.16
C LEU A 267 -1.81 7.91 5.00
N GLY A 268 -2.31 8.09 3.77
CA GLY A 268 -1.53 8.01 2.55
C GLY A 268 -0.31 8.93 2.54
N LEU A 269 -0.53 10.19 2.89
CA LEU A 269 0.55 11.20 2.99
C LEU A 269 1.58 10.83 4.04
N ALA A 270 1.13 10.43 5.23
CA ALA A 270 2.01 10.05 6.34
C ALA A 270 2.88 8.84 5.98
N CYS A 271 2.28 7.77 5.50
CA CYS A 271 2.98 6.55 5.10
C CYS A 271 3.96 6.80 3.94
N GLY A 272 3.52 7.48 2.88
CA GLY A 272 4.35 7.79 1.72
C GLY A 272 5.56 8.66 2.08
N TYR A 273 5.35 9.71 2.87
CA TYR A 273 6.43 10.56 3.36
C TYR A 273 7.41 9.78 4.26
N LEU A 274 6.88 9.00 5.21
CA LEU A 274 7.71 8.23 6.13
C LEU A 274 8.57 7.19 5.40
N MET A 275 8.02 6.49 4.41
CA MET A 275 8.77 5.52 3.60
C MET A 275 9.92 6.19 2.85
N LEU A 276 9.70 7.35 2.24
CA LEU A 276 10.77 8.10 1.57
C LEU A 276 11.82 8.61 2.57
N LYS A 277 11.41 9.08 3.74
CA LYS A 277 12.29 9.64 4.77
C LYS A 277 13.16 8.59 5.45
N THR A 278 12.60 7.40 5.70
CA THR A 278 13.27 6.32 6.41
C THR A 278 13.94 5.31 5.49
N ASP A 279 13.60 5.35 4.20
CA ASP A 279 13.97 4.36 3.19
C ASP A 279 13.63 2.91 3.64
N SER A 280 12.46 2.77 4.31
CA SER A 280 11.97 1.52 4.88
C SER A 280 10.45 1.50 4.91
N ILE A 281 9.85 0.32 4.70
CA ILE A 281 8.40 0.12 4.75
C ILE A 281 7.86 0.01 6.18
N TRP A 282 8.68 -0.43 7.14
CA TRP A 282 8.20 -0.92 8.44
C TRP A 282 7.47 0.13 9.27
N GLY A 283 7.91 1.38 9.23
CA GLY A 283 7.23 2.46 9.94
C GLY A 283 5.84 2.75 9.37
N ALA A 284 5.72 2.73 8.04
CA ALA A 284 4.43 2.92 7.37
C ALA A 284 3.46 1.76 7.69
N VAL A 285 3.95 0.51 7.65
CA VAL A 285 3.17 -0.67 8.05
C VAL A 285 2.64 -0.53 9.48
N MET A 286 3.45 -0.06 10.43
CA MET A 286 3.00 0.14 11.81
C MET A 286 1.93 1.22 11.93
N ILE A 287 2.08 2.35 11.24
CA ILE A 287 1.06 3.42 11.23
C ILE A 287 -0.25 2.90 10.63
N HIS A 288 -0.15 2.23 9.51
CA HIS A 288 -1.31 1.66 8.82
C HIS A 288 -2.01 0.60 9.68
N ALA A 289 -1.25 -0.34 10.23
CA ALA A 289 -1.79 -1.36 11.13
C ALA A 289 -2.46 -0.75 12.38
N ALA A 290 -1.94 0.37 12.88
CA ALA A 290 -2.57 1.09 13.99
C ALA A 290 -3.94 1.63 13.61
N ALA A 291 -4.08 2.22 12.41
CA ALA A 291 -5.36 2.71 11.89
C ALA A 291 -6.36 1.57 11.66
N ASP A 292 -5.90 0.47 11.08
CA ASP A 292 -6.73 -0.71 10.83
C ASP A 292 -7.20 -1.38 12.11
N LEU A 293 -6.32 -1.49 13.12
CA LEU A 293 -6.68 -2.04 14.41
C LEU A 293 -7.73 -1.18 15.11
N PHE A 294 -7.60 0.16 15.01
CA PHE A 294 -8.62 1.08 15.50
C PHE A 294 -9.98 0.83 14.85
N LEU A 295 -10.02 0.73 13.52
CA LEU A 295 -11.25 0.47 12.76
C LEU A 295 -11.83 -0.92 13.11
N PHE A 296 -10.99 -1.94 13.21
CA PHE A 296 -11.40 -3.30 13.56
C PHE A 296 -12.06 -3.35 14.93
N ILE A 297 -11.47 -2.71 15.93
CA ILE A 297 -12.05 -2.62 17.29
C ILE A 297 -13.34 -1.79 17.29
N ALA A 298 -13.37 -0.68 16.55
CA ALA A 298 -14.55 0.17 16.45
C ALA A 298 -15.74 -0.55 15.84
N THR A 299 -15.54 -1.39 14.83
CA THR A 299 -16.62 -2.19 14.22
C THR A 299 -17.21 -3.22 15.17
N LEU A 300 -16.42 -3.75 16.12
CA LEU A 300 -16.89 -4.68 17.14
C LEU A 300 -17.79 -4.02 18.19
N ALA A 301 -17.69 -2.72 18.37
CA ALA A 301 -18.49 -1.97 19.33
C ALA A 301 -19.92 -1.67 18.82
N ILE A 302 -20.16 -1.89 17.52
CA ILE A 302 -21.44 -1.55 16.86
C ILE A 302 -22.35 -2.79 16.72
N HIS A 303 -21.80 -3.99 16.90
CA HIS A 303 -22.51 -5.29 16.83
C HIS A 303 -22.51 -5.99 18.19
#